data_efdc8e277096768dc7e3fc927371e35d
#
_entry.id   efdc8e277096768dc7e3fc927371e35d
#
_cell.length_a   1.000
_cell.length_b   1.000
_cell.length_c   1.000
_cell.angle_alpha   90.00
_cell.angle_beta   90.00
_cell.angle_gamma   90.00
#
_symmetry.space_group_name_H-M   'P 1'
#
loop_
_entity.id
_entity.type
_entity.pdbx_description
1 polymer ?
#
loop_
_entity_poly.entity_id
_entity_poly.type
_entity_poly.pdbx_seq_one_letter_code
_entity_poly.pdbx_strand_id
1 'polypeptide(L)'
;VEQLVALFESFRPDIVMNLALPYQDLTIMEACLRTGVNYLDTANYEPKDEAHFEYSWQWAYKDRFEKAGLTAILGCGFDPGVTGVYTAYAAKHHFDEIHYLDIVDCNAGDHHKAFATNFNPEINIREITQRGKYFEDGEWKETDPLSVHKALNYPNVGPKESYLMYHEELESL
;
A
#
# COMPACT_ATOMS: atom_id res chain seq x y z
N VAL A 1 -20.15 8.04 -6.32
CA VAL A 1 -20.81 6.82 -5.77
C VAL A 1 -21.94 6.36 -6.67
N GLU A 2 -22.93 7.18 -7.03
CA GLU A 2 -24.17 6.77 -7.75
C GLU A 2 -23.90 6.04 -9.06
N GLN A 3 -22.95 6.49 -9.86
CA GLN A 3 -22.57 5.81 -11.11
C GLN A 3 -21.99 4.40 -10.88
N LEU A 4 -21.20 4.23 -9.82
CA LEU A 4 -20.66 2.93 -9.43
C LEU A 4 -21.75 2.00 -8.92
N VAL A 5 -22.69 2.52 -8.12
CA VAL A 5 -23.85 1.73 -7.67
C VAL A 5 -24.65 1.20 -8.86
N ALA A 6 -25.01 2.08 -9.80
CA ALA A 6 -25.73 1.67 -11.00
C ALA A 6 -24.95 0.63 -11.84
N LEU A 7 -23.62 0.79 -11.92
CA LEU A 7 -22.74 -0.17 -12.59
C LEU A 7 -22.76 -1.53 -11.89
N PHE A 8 -22.57 -1.56 -10.56
CA PHE A 8 -22.53 -2.81 -9.81
C PHE A 8 -23.89 -3.52 -9.77
N GLU A 9 -24.99 -2.78 -9.70
CA GLU A 9 -26.34 -3.34 -9.84
C GLU A 9 -26.57 -3.97 -11.23
N SER A 10 -25.98 -3.39 -12.27
CA SER A 10 -26.08 -3.90 -13.65
C SER A 10 -25.25 -5.18 -13.85
N PHE A 11 -24.00 -5.20 -13.37
CA PHE A 11 -23.07 -6.32 -13.55
C PHE A 11 -23.22 -7.41 -12.50
N ARG A 12 -23.66 -7.06 -11.28
CA ARG A 12 -23.79 -7.96 -10.11
C ARG A 12 -22.52 -8.77 -9.84
N PRO A 13 -21.36 -8.12 -9.65
CA PRO A 13 -20.14 -8.85 -9.34
C PRO A 13 -20.19 -9.42 -7.92
N ASP A 14 -19.51 -10.53 -7.68
CA ASP A 14 -19.33 -11.08 -6.33
C ASP A 14 -18.27 -10.29 -5.54
N ILE A 15 -17.30 -9.71 -6.26
CA ILE A 15 -16.21 -8.92 -5.70
C ILE A 15 -15.79 -7.83 -6.69
N VAL A 16 -15.44 -6.67 -6.15
CA VAL A 16 -14.79 -5.58 -6.91
C VAL A 16 -13.33 -5.55 -6.52
N MET A 17 -12.45 -5.70 -7.50
CA MET A 17 -11.01 -5.47 -7.36
C MET A 17 -10.71 -4.04 -7.81
N ASN A 18 -10.31 -3.20 -6.85
CA ASN A 18 -9.97 -1.81 -7.09
C ASN A 18 -8.47 -1.68 -7.40
N LEU A 19 -8.14 -1.35 -8.64
CA LEU A 19 -6.78 -1.05 -9.11
C LEU A 19 -6.65 0.42 -9.54
N ALA A 20 -7.59 1.25 -9.12
CA ALA A 20 -7.58 2.68 -9.41
C ALA A 20 -6.64 3.42 -8.45
N LEU A 21 -6.49 4.73 -8.69
CA LEU A 21 -5.69 5.56 -7.79
C LEU A 21 -6.30 5.64 -6.38
N PRO A 22 -5.48 5.73 -5.32
CA PRO A 22 -5.90 5.53 -3.93
C PRO A 22 -7.02 6.46 -3.44
N TYR A 23 -7.11 7.67 -3.95
CA TYR A 23 -8.18 8.61 -3.59
C TYR A 23 -9.59 8.20 -4.07
N GLN A 24 -9.74 7.06 -4.75
CA GLN A 24 -11.03 6.51 -5.16
C GLN A 24 -11.57 5.43 -4.21
N ASP A 25 -10.75 4.90 -3.33
CA ASP A 25 -11.02 3.73 -2.49
C ASP A 25 -12.31 3.87 -1.70
N LEU A 26 -12.45 4.94 -0.91
CA LEU A 26 -13.65 5.13 -0.07
C LEU A 26 -14.93 5.26 -0.90
N THR A 27 -14.83 5.85 -2.10
CA THR A 27 -15.95 5.96 -3.02
C THR A 27 -16.40 4.60 -3.56
N ILE A 28 -15.43 3.73 -3.84
CA ILE A 28 -15.70 2.36 -4.34
C ILE A 28 -16.18 1.48 -3.18
N MET A 29 -15.58 1.55 -1.99
CA MET A 29 -16.03 0.86 -0.79
C MET A 29 -17.48 1.21 -0.44
N GLU A 30 -17.87 2.48 -0.53
CA GLU A 30 -19.26 2.92 -0.31
C GLU A 30 -20.22 2.30 -1.34
N ALA A 31 -19.83 2.25 -2.60
CA ALA A 31 -20.65 1.61 -3.63
C ALA A 31 -20.77 0.09 -3.40
N CYS A 32 -19.70 -0.58 -2.99
CA CYS A 32 -19.71 -2.00 -2.65
C CYS A 32 -20.68 -2.31 -1.50
N LEU A 33 -20.62 -1.51 -0.42
CA LEU A 33 -21.56 -1.66 0.71
C LEU A 33 -23.02 -1.50 0.30
N ARG A 34 -23.31 -0.50 -0.54
CA ARG A 34 -24.69 -0.21 -0.99
C ARG A 34 -25.27 -1.28 -1.91
N THR A 35 -24.42 -2.01 -2.60
CA THR A 35 -24.82 -3.03 -3.58
C THR A 35 -24.62 -4.47 -3.06
N GLY A 36 -24.07 -4.63 -1.85
CA GLY A 36 -23.84 -5.97 -1.28
C GLY A 36 -22.68 -6.72 -1.94
N VAL A 37 -21.63 -6.01 -2.36
CA VAL A 37 -20.49 -6.57 -3.10
C VAL A 37 -19.25 -6.55 -2.22
N ASN A 38 -18.42 -7.60 -2.27
CA ASN A 38 -17.14 -7.65 -1.59
C ASN A 38 -16.13 -6.71 -2.26
N TYR A 39 -15.14 -6.28 -1.48
CA TYR A 39 -14.13 -5.32 -1.91
C TYR A 39 -12.70 -5.86 -1.76
N LEU A 40 -11.82 -5.49 -2.68
CA LEU A 40 -10.38 -5.71 -2.58
C LEU A 40 -9.65 -4.54 -3.24
N ASP A 41 -8.57 -4.06 -2.61
CA ASP A 41 -7.66 -3.08 -3.20
C ASP A 41 -6.19 -3.51 -3.10
N THR A 42 -5.31 -2.69 -3.67
CA THR A 42 -3.86 -2.92 -3.72
C THR A 42 -3.05 -1.82 -3.03
N ALA A 43 -3.71 -0.82 -2.47
CA ALA A 43 -3.09 0.31 -1.78
C ALA A 43 -4.08 0.90 -0.77
N ASN A 44 -3.60 1.75 0.14
CA ASN A 44 -4.47 2.47 1.06
C ASN A 44 -5.04 3.76 0.44
N TYR A 45 -6.11 4.26 1.05
CA TYR A 45 -6.68 5.55 0.67
C TYR A 45 -5.69 6.70 0.93
N GLU A 46 -5.69 7.66 0.01
CA GLU A 46 -4.94 8.90 0.14
C GLU A 46 -5.81 10.10 -0.27
N PRO A 47 -5.88 11.18 0.55
CA PRO A 47 -6.52 12.43 0.15
C PRO A 47 -5.79 13.07 -1.05
N LYS A 48 -6.54 13.74 -1.95
CA LYS A 48 -5.94 14.39 -3.12
C LYS A 48 -5.08 15.60 -2.81
N ASP A 49 -5.39 16.28 -1.74
CA ASP A 49 -4.82 17.57 -1.34
C ASP A 49 -3.68 17.45 -0.32
N GLU A 50 -3.45 16.24 0.20
CA GLU A 50 -2.43 15.96 1.19
C GLU A 50 -1.74 14.63 0.87
N ALA A 51 -0.39 14.61 0.94
CA ALA A 51 0.38 13.39 0.88
C ALA A 51 0.36 12.73 2.27
N HIS A 52 -0.63 11.88 2.52
CA HIS A 52 -0.83 11.23 3.80
C HIS A 52 -1.42 9.83 3.58
N PHE A 53 -0.60 8.81 3.75
CA PHE A 53 -0.94 7.41 3.54
C PHE A 53 -1.25 6.77 4.89
N GLU A 54 -2.47 6.25 5.08
CA GLU A 54 -2.84 5.45 6.24
C GLU A 54 -4.13 4.67 5.99
N TYR A 55 -4.28 3.52 6.65
CA TYR A 55 -5.47 2.69 6.53
C TYR A 55 -6.65 3.13 7.42
N SER A 56 -6.48 4.10 8.30
CA SER A 56 -7.52 4.51 9.26
C SER A 56 -8.86 4.85 8.60
N TRP A 57 -8.83 5.51 7.44
CA TRP A 57 -10.05 5.84 6.68
C TRP A 57 -10.80 4.61 6.17
N GLN A 58 -10.07 3.60 5.71
CA GLN A 58 -10.67 2.35 5.24
C GLN A 58 -11.10 1.48 6.41
N TRP A 59 -10.33 1.44 7.51
CA TRP A 59 -10.72 0.77 8.74
C TRP A 59 -11.99 1.34 9.37
N ALA A 60 -12.32 2.61 9.15
CA ALA A 60 -13.58 3.21 9.57
C ALA A 60 -14.82 2.53 8.93
N TYR A 61 -14.64 1.79 7.85
CA TYR A 61 -15.71 1.01 7.21
C TYR A 61 -15.92 -0.39 7.82
N LYS A 62 -15.04 -0.85 8.70
CA LYS A 62 -15.04 -2.21 9.26
C LYS A 62 -16.41 -2.66 9.75
N ASP A 63 -17.00 -1.93 10.69
CA ASP A 63 -18.29 -2.29 11.29
C ASP A 63 -19.42 -2.35 10.25
N ARG A 64 -19.34 -1.56 9.21
CA ARG A 64 -20.35 -1.52 8.13
C ARG A 64 -20.25 -2.76 7.25
N PHE A 65 -19.02 -3.17 6.88
CA PHE A 65 -18.77 -4.40 6.14
C PHE A 65 -19.17 -5.63 6.96
N GLU A 66 -18.78 -5.70 8.24
CA GLU A 66 -19.17 -6.79 9.15
C GLU A 66 -20.69 -6.91 9.30
N LYS A 67 -21.41 -5.82 9.53
CA LYS A 67 -22.89 -5.82 9.63
C LYS A 67 -23.57 -6.23 8.33
N ALA A 68 -22.97 -5.93 7.20
CA ALA A 68 -23.48 -6.34 5.88
C ALA A 68 -23.12 -7.79 5.51
N GLY A 69 -22.28 -8.48 6.32
CA GLY A 69 -21.76 -9.81 5.99
C GLY A 69 -20.82 -9.81 4.77
N LEU A 70 -20.15 -8.68 4.52
CA LEU A 70 -19.25 -8.49 3.38
C LEU A 70 -17.79 -8.51 3.84
N THR A 71 -16.91 -8.86 2.91
CA THR A 71 -15.47 -8.87 3.10
C THR A 71 -14.83 -7.71 2.35
N ALA A 72 -13.93 -6.98 3.02
CA ALA A 72 -12.99 -6.06 2.41
C ALA A 72 -11.56 -6.54 2.67
N ILE A 73 -10.77 -6.73 1.60
CA ILE A 73 -9.34 -7.07 1.69
C ILE A 73 -8.57 -5.85 1.26
N LEU A 74 -7.80 -5.30 2.20
CA LEU A 74 -7.04 -4.07 1.99
C LEU A 74 -5.57 -4.37 1.72
N GLY A 75 -4.93 -3.58 0.84
CA GLY A 75 -3.50 -3.67 0.57
C GLY A 75 -3.07 -5.02 0.00
N CYS A 76 -3.86 -5.62 -0.88
CA CYS A 76 -3.57 -6.92 -1.50
C CYS A 76 -2.80 -6.76 -2.81
N GLY A 77 -1.76 -5.91 -2.79
CA GLY A 77 -0.86 -5.66 -3.91
C GLY A 77 0.47 -6.42 -3.79
N PHE A 78 1.50 -5.86 -4.36
CA PHE A 78 2.87 -6.34 -4.16
C PHE A 78 3.46 -5.73 -2.89
N ASP A 79 3.38 -4.41 -2.78
CA ASP A 79 3.90 -3.57 -1.73
C ASP A 79 2.92 -2.39 -1.52
N PRO A 80 1.99 -2.52 -0.60
CA PRO A 80 1.74 -3.59 0.39
C PRO A 80 1.09 -4.86 -0.21
N GLY A 81 1.27 -6.00 0.50
CA GLY A 81 0.59 -7.27 0.23
C GLY A 81 1.55 -8.46 0.21
N VAL A 82 2.25 -8.70 -0.90
CA VAL A 82 3.20 -9.83 -1.03
C VAL A 82 4.33 -9.72 0.00
N THR A 83 4.81 -8.52 0.31
CA THR A 83 5.82 -8.25 1.35
C THR A 83 5.36 -8.73 2.73
N GLY A 84 4.11 -8.42 3.12
CA GLY A 84 3.51 -8.91 4.35
C GLY A 84 3.36 -10.44 4.36
N VAL A 85 2.93 -11.05 3.24
CA VAL A 85 2.83 -12.51 3.11
C VAL A 85 4.19 -13.19 3.27
N TYR A 86 5.24 -12.66 2.65
CA TYR A 86 6.60 -13.21 2.80
C TYR A 86 7.11 -13.07 4.22
N THR A 87 6.86 -11.96 4.87
CA THR A 87 7.22 -11.73 6.28
C THR A 87 6.52 -12.76 7.18
N ALA A 88 5.21 -12.91 7.05
CA ALA A 88 4.44 -13.89 7.80
C ALA A 88 4.87 -15.34 7.54
N TYR A 89 5.16 -15.67 6.28
CA TYR A 89 5.68 -16.98 5.90
C TYR A 89 7.05 -17.25 6.54
N ALA A 90 7.96 -16.29 6.47
CA ALA A 90 9.28 -16.40 7.06
C ALA A 90 9.22 -16.56 8.59
N ALA A 91 8.42 -15.73 9.26
CA ALA A 91 8.18 -15.82 10.70
C ALA A 91 7.64 -17.19 11.12
N LYS A 92 6.71 -17.76 10.31
CA LYS A 92 6.09 -19.05 10.63
C LYS A 92 7.00 -20.26 10.39
N HIS A 93 7.87 -20.21 9.36
CA HIS A 93 8.53 -21.41 8.84
C HIS A 93 10.05 -21.38 8.95
N HIS A 94 10.68 -20.22 9.14
CA HIS A 94 12.12 -20.08 9.03
C HIS A 94 12.79 -19.42 10.24
N PHE A 95 12.05 -18.71 11.09
CA PHE A 95 12.59 -17.98 12.24
C PHE A 95 11.79 -18.27 13.50
N ASP A 96 12.49 -18.42 14.62
CA ASP A 96 11.87 -18.49 15.95
C ASP A 96 11.52 -17.08 16.44
N GLU A 97 12.30 -16.08 16.02
CA GLU A 97 12.14 -14.67 16.39
C GLU A 97 12.70 -13.79 15.26
N ILE A 98 12.03 -12.69 14.97
CA ILE A 98 12.49 -11.67 14.02
C ILE A 98 13.00 -10.48 14.81
N HIS A 99 14.33 -10.23 14.76
CA HIS A 99 14.96 -9.09 15.40
C HIS A 99 15.07 -7.86 14.51
N TYR A 100 15.06 -8.07 13.21
CA TYR A 100 15.21 -7.01 12.21
C TYR A 100 14.46 -7.37 10.94
N LEU A 101 13.71 -6.42 10.44
CA LEU A 101 13.01 -6.51 9.16
C LEU A 101 13.29 -5.25 8.35
N ASP A 102 13.79 -5.43 7.14
CA ASP A 102 14.02 -4.35 6.19
C ASP A 102 13.43 -4.79 4.84
N ILE A 103 12.46 -4.04 4.34
CA ILE A 103 11.88 -4.26 3.03
C ILE A 103 12.56 -3.29 2.09
N VAL A 104 13.25 -3.82 1.09
CA VAL A 104 14.02 -3.01 0.15
C VAL A 104 13.70 -3.43 -1.28
N ASP A 105 13.40 -2.47 -2.11
CA ASP A 105 13.20 -2.65 -3.52
C ASP A 105 14.05 -1.69 -4.36
N CYS A 106 14.12 -1.93 -5.65
CA CYS A 106 14.73 -1.01 -6.59
C CYS A 106 14.14 -1.15 -7.98
N ASN A 107 14.03 -0.05 -8.70
CA ASN A 107 13.71 -0.09 -10.12
C ASN A 107 14.98 -0.39 -10.93
N ALA A 108 14.99 -1.51 -11.66
CA ALA A 108 16.06 -1.91 -12.56
C ALA A 108 15.79 -1.55 -14.03
N GLY A 109 14.66 -0.89 -14.32
CA GLY A 109 14.29 -0.48 -15.68
C GLY A 109 15.21 0.61 -16.23
N ASP A 110 15.46 0.57 -17.53
CA ASP A 110 16.13 1.63 -18.26
C ASP A 110 15.21 2.15 -19.37
N HIS A 111 14.84 3.40 -19.28
CA HIS A 111 13.99 4.08 -20.24
C HIS A 111 14.80 4.94 -21.25
N HIS A 112 16.13 4.91 -21.19
CA HIS A 112 17.03 5.76 -21.99
C HIS A 112 16.71 7.26 -21.88
N LYS A 113 16.25 7.70 -20.70
CA LYS A 113 15.89 9.09 -20.38
C LYS A 113 16.50 9.51 -19.04
N ALA A 114 16.76 10.79 -18.88
CA ALA A 114 17.32 11.35 -17.64
C ALA A 114 16.37 11.17 -16.45
N PHE A 115 15.07 11.19 -16.69
CA PHE A 115 14.03 10.90 -15.70
C PHE A 115 12.89 10.12 -16.36
N ALA A 116 12.52 9.02 -15.73
CA ALA A 116 11.35 8.22 -16.11
C ALA A 116 10.92 7.35 -14.93
N THR A 117 9.62 7.05 -14.87
CA THR A 117 9.05 6.11 -13.91
C THR A 117 8.07 5.18 -14.63
N ASN A 118 7.95 3.95 -14.17
CA ASN A 118 6.93 2.98 -14.59
C ASN A 118 5.62 3.14 -13.82
N PHE A 119 5.63 3.94 -12.76
CA PHE A 119 4.52 4.16 -11.86
C PHE A 119 3.88 5.53 -12.09
N ASN A 120 2.80 5.84 -11.39
CA ASN A 120 2.18 7.15 -11.47
C ASN A 120 3.16 8.21 -10.94
N PRO A 121 3.56 9.22 -11.74
CA PRO A 121 4.55 10.21 -11.30
C PRO A 121 4.11 11.04 -10.10
N GLU A 122 2.81 11.31 -9.97
CA GLU A 122 2.25 12.05 -8.83
C GLU A 122 2.42 11.25 -7.55
N ILE A 123 2.09 9.96 -7.55
CA ILE A 123 2.25 9.09 -6.38
C ILE A 123 3.72 9.00 -5.98
N ASN A 124 4.64 8.79 -6.93
CA ASN A 124 6.07 8.80 -6.61
C ASN A 124 6.54 10.11 -5.97
N ILE A 125 6.05 11.27 -6.46
CA ILE A 125 6.39 12.56 -5.84
C ILE A 125 5.85 12.65 -4.42
N ARG A 126 4.64 12.17 -4.17
CA ARG A 126 4.02 12.14 -2.84
C ARG A 126 4.82 11.26 -1.88
N GLU A 127 5.18 10.04 -2.29
CA GLU A 127 6.00 9.11 -1.51
C GLU A 127 7.34 9.74 -1.08
N ILE A 128 8.10 10.32 -2.00
CA ILE A 128 9.42 10.90 -1.71
C ILE A 128 9.37 12.22 -0.93
N THR A 129 8.20 12.85 -0.82
CA THR A 129 8.01 14.09 -0.03
C THR A 129 7.53 13.84 1.38
N GLN A 130 7.10 12.62 1.70
CA GLN A 130 6.73 12.24 3.05
C GLN A 130 7.94 12.04 3.95
N ARG A 131 7.72 12.18 5.25
CA ARG A 131 8.71 11.80 6.27
C ARG A 131 8.89 10.29 6.27
N GLY A 132 10.13 9.84 6.30
CA GLY A 132 10.44 8.42 6.51
C GLY A 132 10.01 7.99 7.91
N LYS A 133 9.59 6.72 8.07
CA LYS A 133 9.17 6.18 9.36
C LYS A 133 9.71 4.78 9.55
N TYR A 134 10.16 4.44 10.76
CA TYR A 134 10.64 3.12 11.12
C TYR A 134 10.37 2.84 12.60
N PHE A 135 10.35 1.57 12.97
CA PHE A 135 10.16 1.11 14.34
C PHE A 135 11.48 0.63 14.94
N GLU A 136 11.87 1.16 16.08
CA GLU A 136 13.10 0.76 16.78
C GLU A 136 12.96 0.98 18.28
N ASP A 137 13.48 0.07 19.09
CA ASP A 137 13.44 0.13 20.55
C ASP A 137 12.01 0.24 21.15
N GLY A 138 11.02 -0.33 20.47
CA GLY A 138 9.62 -0.29 20.92
C GLY A 138 8.88 1.01 20.56
N GLU A 139 9.46 1.88 19.77
CA GLU A 139 8.90 3.19 19.42
C GLU A 139 8.96 3.46 17.91
N TRP A 140 7.97 4.18 17.39
CA TRP A 140 8.02 4.72 16.04
C TRP A 140 8.90 5.97 16.00
N LYS A 141 9.82 6.00 15.04
CA LYS A 141 10.73 7.12 14.78
C LYS A 141 10.50 7.67 13.38
N GLU A 142 10.66 8.97 13.22
CA GLU A 142 10.50 9.66 11.94
C GLU A 142 11.81 10.32 11.51
N THR A 143 11.99 10.43 10.20
CA THR A 143 13.11 11.13 9.57
C THR A 143 12.61 12.18 8.59
N ASP A 144 13.45 13.16 8.27
CA ASP A 144 13.12 14.05 7.17
C ASP A 144 13.11 13.29 5.84
N PRO A 145 12.32 13.72 4.85
CA PRO A 145 12.23 13.05 3.56
C PRO A 145 13.61 12.78 2.95
N LEU A 146 13.86 11.55 2.54
CA LEU A 146 15.10 11.09 1.89
C LEU A 146 16.40 11.37 2.66
N SER A 147 16.33 11.72 3.95
CA SER A 147 17.52 12.08 4.75
C SER A 147 18.37 10.88 5.19
N VAL A 148 17.76 9.70 5.26
CA VAL A 148 18.44 8.45 5.58
C VAL A 148 18.54 7.59 4.34
N HIS A 149 19.76 7.24 3.95
CA HIS A 149 20.00 6.45 2.75
C HIS A 149 21.23 5.58 2.90
N LYS A 150 21.32 4.53 2.10
CA LYS A 150 22.48 3.63 2.03
C LYS A 150 22.60 3.00 0.66
N ALA A 151 23.84 2.76 0.22
CA ALA A 151 24.07 1.96 -0.97
C ALA A 151 23.83 0.47 -0.66
N LEU A 152 22.95 -0.16 -1.41
CA LEU A 152 22.66 -1.59 -1.35
C LEU A 152 23.05 -2.28 -2.64
N ASN A 153 23.51 -3.52 -2.54
CA ASN A 153 23.83 -4.33 -3.71
C ASN A 153 22.69 -5.31 -3.97
N TYR A 154 21.83 -4.97 -4.91
CA TYR A 154 20.67 -5.78 -5.25
C TYR A 154 21.07 -6.99 -6.12
N PRO A 155 20.57 -8.19 -5.82
CA PRO A 155 20.83 -9.38 -6.64
C PRO A 155 20.44 -9.15 -8.10
N ASN A 156 21.34 -9.47 -9.03
CA ASN A 156 21.16 -9.34 -10.48
C ASN A 156 20.97 -7.90 -11.03
N VAL A 157 21.01 -6.89 -10.16
CA VAL A 157 20.87 -5.46 -10.53
C VAL A 157 22.16 -4.69 -10.28
N GLY A 158 22.85 -4.99 -9.17
CA GLY A 158 24.06 -4.31 -8.73
C GLY A 158 23.76 -3.21 -7.70
N PRO A 159 24.75 -2.31 -7.46
CA PRO A 159 24.62 -1.29 -6.43
C PRO A 159 23.60 -0.20 -6.81
N LYS A 160 22.72 0.12 -5.88
CA LYS A 160 21.75 1.23 -5.96
C LYS A 160 21.74 1.98 -4.63
N GLU A 161 21.57 3.29 -4.69
CA GLU A 161 21.27 4.11 -3.52
C GLU A 161 19.81 3.90 -3.14
N SER A 162 19.57 3.52 -1.89
CA SER A 162 18.23 3.25 -1.35
C SER A 162 17.95 4.21 -0.20
N TYR A 163 16.74 4.70 -0.12
CA TYR A 163 16.28 5.73 0.80
C TYR A 163 15.24 5.17 1.74
N LEU A 164 15.32 5.54 3.03
CA LEU A 164 14.28 5.23 3.99
C LEU A 164 13.05 6.10 3.71
N MET A 165 11.94 5.44 3.47
CA MET A 165 10.66 6.08 3.24
C MET A 165 9.60 5.50 4.17
N TYR A 166 8.46 6.18 4.30
CA TYR A 166 7.25 5.57 4.81
C TYR A 166 6.55 4.83 3.68
N HIS A 167 6.02 3.66 3.99
CA HIS A 167 5.17 2.91 3.08
C HIS A 167 4.11 2.12 3.86
N GLU A 168 3.01 1.75 3.21
CA GLU A 168 1.80 1.26 3.86
C GLU A 168 1.96 -0.08 4.58
N GLU A 169 2.87 -0.94 4.15
CA GLU A 169 3.11 -2.23 4.80
C GLU A 169 3.56 -2.09 6.26
N LEU A 170 4.12 -0.94 6.66
CA LEU A 170 4.46 -0.67 8.06
C LEU A 170 3.24 -0.73 8.99
N GLU A 171 2.03 -0.51 8.48
CA GLU A 171 0.81 -0.57 9.28
C GLU A 171 0.24 -1.99 9.40
N SER A 172 0.77 -2.95 8.65
CA SER A 172 0.31 -4.35 8.61
C SER A 172 1.32 -5.35 9.17
N LEU A 173 2.53 -4.90 9.56
CA LEU A 173 3.65 -5.71 10.06
C LEU A 173 3.75 -5.79 11.60
#